data_8f0d4daf553908f274675d841bfcea02
#
_entry.id   8f0d4daf553908f274675d841bfcea02
#
_cell.length_a   1.000
_cell.length_b   1.000
_cell.length_c   1.000
_cell.angle_alpha   90.00
_cell.angle_beta   90.00
_cell.angle_gamma   90.00
#
_symmetry.space_group_name_H-M   'P 1'
#
loop_
_entity.id
_entity.type
_entity.pdbx_description
1 polymer ?
#
loop_
_entity_poly.entity_id
_entity_poly.type
_entity_poly.pdbx_seq_one_letter_code
_entity_poly.pdbx_strand_id
1 'polypeptide(L)' 'KLVEEAAESWMACEHESDEAACEEISQLLYHAQVMMVAKGYTLADVYRYL' A
#
# COMPACT_ATOMS: atom_id res chain seq x y z
N LYS A 1 3.55 10.01 3.83
CA LYS A 1 3.09 9.44 2.55
C LYS A 1 2.23 8.20 2.74
N LEU A 2 2.73 7.25 3.54
CA LEU A 2 2.05 5.97 3.69
C LEU A 2 0.68 6.12 4.33
N VAL A 3 0.58 6.96 5.34
CA VAL A 3 -0.69 7.19 6.04
C VAL A 3 -1.69 7.87 5.11
N GLU A 4 -1.21 8.85 4.35
CA GLU A 4 -2.06 9.54 3.38
C GLU A 4 -2.58 8.58 2.33
N GLU A 5 -1.72 7.71 1.82
CA GLU A 5 -2.12 6.77 0.78
C GLU A 5 -3.07 5.70 1.29
N ALA A 6 -2.91 5.30 2.55
CA ALA A 6 -3.85 4.37 3.16
C ALA A 6 -5.24 4.99 3.23
N ALA A 7 -5.32 6.25 3.65
CA ALA A 7 -6.60 6.96 3.71
C ALA A 7 -7.19 7.17 2.32
N GLU A 8 -6.36 7.54 1.35
CA GLU A 8 -6.80 7.75 -0.03
C GLU A 8 -7.29 6.46 -0.67
N SER A 9 -6.61 5.34 -0.38
CA SER A 9 -7.03 4.03 -0.89
C SER A 9 -8.41 3.66 -0.35
N TRP A 10 -8.63 3.89 0.93
CA TRP A 10 -9.94 3.62 1.54
C TRP A 10 -11.02 4.46 0.90
N MET A 11 -10.76 5.78 0.74
CA MET A 11 -11.73 6.68 0.13
C MET A 11 -12.01 6.30 -1.31
N ALA A 12 -10.98 5.90 -2.06
CA ALA A 12 -11.15 5.52 -3.45
C ALA A 12 -12.01 4.26 -3.58
N CYS A 13 -11.82 3.29 -2.67
CA CYS A 13 -12.63 2.07 -2.69
C CYS A 13 -14.11 2.37 -2.42
N GLU A 14 -14.39 3.39 -1.61
CA GLU A 14 -15.77 3.71 -1.25
C GLU A 14 -16.46 4.64 -2.24
N HIS A 15 -15.70 5.54 -2.86
CA HIS A 15 -16.33 6.67 -3.59
C HIS A 15 -15.87 6.84 -5.02
N GLU A 16 -14.90 6.07 -5.48
CA GLU A 16 -14.32 6.26 -6.80
C GLU A 16 -14.40 4.98 -7.62
N SER A 17 -13.86 5.03 -8.84
CA SER A 17 -13.89 3.89 -9.74
C SER A 17 -12.91 2.80 -9.29
N ASP A 18 -13.12 1.58 -9.80
CA ASP A 18 -12.20 0.47 -9.54
C ASP A 18 -10.79 0.82 -10.00
N GLU A 19 -10.68 1.50 -11.14
CA GLU A 19 -9.38 1.89 -11.68
C GLU A 19 -8.65 2.84 -10.72
N ALA A 20 -9.36 3.85 -10.21
CA ALA A 20 -8.79 4.80 -9.28
C ALA A 20 -8.40 4.11 -7.97
N ALA A 21 -9.23 3.20 -7.49
CA ALA A 21 -8.93 2.45 -6.27
C ALA A 21 -7.68 1.60 -6.44
N CYS A 22 -7.55 0.90 -7.57
CA CYS A 22 -6.37 0.08 -7.84
C CYS A 22 -5.11 0.93 -7.93
N GLU A 23 -5.22 2.12 -8.52
CA GLU A 23 -4.09 3.04 -8.62
C GLU A 23 -3.61 3.47 -7.23
N GLU A 24 -4.54 3.85 -6.35
CA GLU A 24 -4.19 4.27 -5.01
C GLU A 24 -3.57 3.12 -4.21
N ILE A 25 -4.15 1.93 -4.34
CA ILE A 25 -3.63 0.77 -3.63
C ILE A 25 -2.22 0.42 -4.12
N SER A 26 -1.95 0.57 -5.42
CA SER A 26 -0.62 0.29 -5.96
C SER A 26 0.42 1.22 -5.35
N GLN A 27 0.07 2.48 -5.13
CA GLN A 27 0.97 3.45 -4.51
C GLN A 27 1.22 3.11 -3.04
N LEU A 28 0.17 2.66 -2.34
CA LEU A 28 0.30 2.21 -0.97
C LEU A 28 1.26 1.02 -0.88
N LEU A 29 1.10 0.04 -1.76
CA LEU A 29 1.99 -1.12 -1.80
C LEU A 29 3.43 -0.72 -2.11
N TYR A 30 3.62 0.22 -3.02
CA TYR A 30 4.96 0.71 -3.35
C TYR A 30 5.65 1.28 -2.12
N HIS A 31 4.97 2.14 -1.38
CA HIS A 31 5.58 2.76 -0.21
C HIS A 31 5.80 1.77 0.94
N ALA A 32 4.94 0.75 1.05
CA ALA A 32 5.17 -0.33 2.00
C ALA A 32 6.46 -1.07 1.65
N GLN A 33 6.69 -1.33 0.36
CA GLN A 33 7.91 -1.99 -0.09
C GLN A 33 9.14 -1.12 0.15
N VAL A 34 9.01 0.20 -0.02
CA VAL A 34 10.12 1.11 0.26
C VAL A 34 10.57 0.99 1.72
N MET A 35 9.61 0.90 2.64
CA MET A 35 9.95 0.71 4.06
C MET A 35 10.67 -0.62 4.27
N MET A 36 10.22 -1.68 3.61
CA MET A 36 10.85 -3.00 3.74
C MET A 36 12.29 -2.97 3.26
N VAL A 37 12.51 -2.36 2.10
CA VAL A 37 13.87 -2.25 1.53
C VAL A 37 14.77 -1.44 2.45
N ALA A 38 14.26 -0.33 2.98
CA ALA A 38 15.04 0.53 3.87
C ALA A 38 15.51 -0.21 5.12
N LYS A 39 14.72 -1.18 5.59
CA LYS A 39 15.07 -1.96 6.79
C LYS A 39 15.72 -3.30 6.46
N GLY A 40 15.82 -3.66 5.18
CA GLY A 40 16.40 -4.93 4.76
C GLY A 40 15.46 -6.12 4.97
N TYR A 41 14.17 -5.90 5.04
CA TYR A 41 13.18 -6.98 5.17
C TYR A 41 12.82 -7.55 3.81
N THR A 42 12.54 -8.85 3.75
CA THR A 42 12.06 -9.50 2.54
C THR A 42 10.54 -9.62 2.61
N LEU A 43 9.92 -9.94 1.47
CA LEU A 43 8.49 -10.23 1.45
C LEU A 43 8.15 -11.39 2.37
N ALA A 44 9.01 -12.42 2.40
CA ALA A 44 8.79 -13.58 3.27
C ALA A 44 8.76 -13.17 4.74
N ASP A 45 9.63 -12.23 5.13
CA ASP A 45 9.67 -11.75 6.51
C ASP A 45 8.32 -11.14 6.92
N VAL A 46 7.69 -10.44 6.00
CA VAL A 46 6.43 -9.74 6.27
C VAL A 46 5.24 -10.69 6.16
N TYR A 47 5.23 -11.54 5.13
CA TYR A 47 4.11 -12.44 4.85
C TYR A 47 3.90 -13.49 5.93
N ARG A 48 4.96 -13.83 6.66
CA ARG A 48 4.84 -14.82 7.74
C ARG A 48 3.86 -14.39 8.83
N TYR A 49 3.53 -13.10 8.90
CA TYR A 49 2.59 -12.59 9.90
C TYR A 49 1.17 -12.47 9.35
N LEU A 50 0.96 -12.78 8.09
CA LEU A 50 -0.37 -12.80 7.50
C LEU A 50 -1.04 -14.14 7.75
#